data_9057263ea0a272014dfa4abb3390fb24
#
_entry.id   9057263ea0a272014dfa4abb3390fb24
#
_cell.length_a   1.000
_cell.length_b   1.000
_cell.length_c   1.000
_cell.angle_alpha   90.00
_cell.angle_beta   90.00
_cell.angle_gamma   90.00
#
_symmetry.space_group_name_H-M   'P 1'
#
loop_
_entity.id
_entity.type
_entity.pdbx_description
1 polymer ?
#
loop_
_entity_poly.entity_id
_entity_poly.type
_entity_poly.pdbx_seq_one_letter_code
_entity_poly.pdbx_strand_id
1 'polypeptide(L)'
;MIRFNNDYNHGAHPEILEALSAVNDNSFGGYGEDEWCKKAADLIRERVHCPDAAIHFFPGATQANFIVIASALSSVQSVIAADTGHINCHEAASVENTNHKIQTIPNTDGKITATQIDACAGAYYEENEPEYYTEPKMVYLSFPTEQGTLYSLEELKAIREVCDKYGMYLFVDGARLGYGLGAVENDISVEDFAALTDVFYFGGTKCGTLFGEAVVIDRKSTRLNSS
;
A
#
# COMPACT_ATOMS: atom_id res chain seq x y z
N MET A 1 -1.92 4.73 32.10
CA MET A 1 -0.52 4.88 31.65
C MET A 1 -0.55 4.99 30.12
N ILE A 2 -0.05 6.09 29.55
CA ILE A 2 0.06 6.24 28.08
C ILE A 2 1.32 5.48 27.64
N ARG A 3 1.16 4.64 26.61
CA ARG A 3 2.26 3.83 26.07
C ARG A 3 2.63 4.33 24.68
N PHE A 4 3.93 4.47 24.42
CA PHE A 4 4.49 4.92 23.14
C PHE A 4 5.38 3.86 22.47
N ASN A 5 5.24 2.61 22.86
CA ASN A 5 6.07 1.51 22.33
C ASN A 5 5.59 0.98 20.98
N ASN A 6 4.34 1.21 20.63
CA ASN A 6 3.75 0.94 19.32
C ASN A 6 2.43 1.71 19.15
N ASP A 7 1.88 1.75 17.93
CA ASP A 7 0.66 2.46 17.57
C ASP A 7 -0.51 1.51 17.22
N TYR A 8 -0.43 0.23 17.63
CA TYR A 8 -1.47 -0.78 17.44
C TYR A 8 -1.87 -1.46 18.76
N ASN A 9 -1.82 -0.71 19.87
CA ASN A 9 -2.08 -1.20 21.21
C ASN A 9 -3.45 -0.81 21.78
N HIS A 10 -4.32 -0.27 20.93
CA HIS A 10 -5.70 0.09 21.25
C HIS A 10 -6.70 -0.79 20.51
N GLY A 11 -7.91 -0.92 21.05
CA GLY A 11 -9.02 -1.59 20.40
C GLY A 11 -9.71 -0.70 19.36
N ALA A 12 -10.91 -1.12 18.94
CA ALA A 12 -11.73 -0.37 18.01
C ALA A 12 -12.41 0.84 18.65
N HIS A 13 -12.86 1.78 17.79
CA HIS A 13 -13.79 2.81 18.20
C HIS A 13 -15.05 2.18 18.81
N PRO A 14 -15.65 2.75 19.88
CA PRO A 14 -16.80 2.16 20.56
C PRO A 14 -17.96 1.80 19.63
N GLU A 15 -18.30 2.65 18.67
CA GLU A 15 -19.38 2.39 17.69
C GLU A 15 -19.12 1.14 16.83
N ILE A 16 -17.86 0.80 16.57
CA ILE A 16 -17.50 -0.43 15.84
C ILE A 16 -17.77 -1.65 16.70
N LEU A 17 -17.43 -1.59 17.99
CA LEU A 17 -17.72 -2.66 18.94
C LEU A 17 -19.22 -2.87 19.13
N GLU A 18 -20.00 -1.80 19.17
CA GLU A 18 -21.46 -1.84 19.20
C GLU A 18 -22.03 -2.49 17.93
N ALA A 19 -21.56 -2.07 16.76
CA ALA A 19 -21.97 -2.65 15.48
C ALA A 19 -21.63 -4.15 15.38
N LEU A 20 -20.42 -4.55 15.80
CA LEU A 20 -20.03 -5.97 15.85
C LEU A 20 -20.92 -6.77 16.81
N SER A 21 -21.21 -6.22 17.98
CA SER A 21 -22.09 -6.86 18.96
C SER A 21 -23.51 -7.04 18.41
N ALA A 22 -24.02 -6.05 17.67
CA ALA A 22 -25.37 -6.11 17.10
C ALA A 22 -25.56 -7.19 16.03
N VAL A 23 -24.48 -7.61 15.37
CA VAL A 23 -24.51 -8.63 14.30
C VAL A 23 -23.92 -9.97 14.70
N ASN A 24 -23.48 -10.11 15.96
CA ASN A 24 -22.73 -11.29 16.43
C ASN A 24 -23.51 -12.62 16.27
N ASP A 25 -24.81 -12.58 16.40
CA ASP A 25 -25.67 -13.76 16.30
C ASP A 25 -26.17 -14.02 14.86
N ASN A 26 -25.77 -13.19 13.91
CA ASN A 26 -26.16 -13.34 12.51
C ASN A 26 -25.20 -14.32 11.80
N SER A 27 -25.69 -14.90 10.72
CA SER A 27 -24.90 -15.79 9.85
C SER A 27 -24.64 -15.08 8.51
N PHE A 28 -23.38 -15.05 8.10
CA PHE A 28 -22.95 -14.37 6.87
C PHE A 28 -22.20 -15.35 5.94
N GLY A 29 -22.16 -15.04 4.66
CA GLY A 29 -21.27 -15.71 3.71
C GLY A 29 -19.80 -15.48 4.07
N GLY A 30 -18.93 -16.39 3.63
CA GLY A 30 -17.48 -16.27 3.84
C GLY A 30 -16.76 -15.60 2.67
N TYR A 31 -15.44 -15.49 2.81
CA TYR A 31 -14.50 -15.10 1.74
C TYR A 31 -14.69 -13.68 1.18
N GLY A 32 -15.31 -12.77 1.94
CA GLY A 32 -15.55 -11.40 1.51
C GLY A 32 -16.71 -11.23 0.53
N GLU A 33 -17.55 -12.25 0.35
CA GLU A 33 -18.72 -12.25 -0.55
C GLU A 33 -20.03 -11.88 0.15
N ASP A 34 -19.96 -11.56 1.44
CA ASP A 34 -21.11 -11.15 2.23
C ASP A 34 -21.56 -9.72 1.92
N GLU A 35 -22.76 -9.39 2.37
CA GLU A 35 -23.39 -8.06 2.15
C GLU A 35 -22.62 -6.89 2.79
N TRP A 36 -21.93 -7.13 3.93
CA TRP A 36 -21.16 -6.11 4.62
C TRP A 36 -19.88 -5.78 3.87
N CYS A 37 -19.15 -6.80 3.40
CA CYS A 37 -17.99 -6.61 2.54
C CYS A 37 -18.35 -5.88 1.26
N LYS A 38 -19.48 -6.26 0.62
CA LYS A 38 -19.97 -5.55 -0.58
C LYS A 38 -20.27 -4.09 -0.27
N LYS A 39 -21.03 -3.81 0.79
CA LYS A 39 -21.37 -2.44 1.19
C LYS A 39 -20.13 -1.61 1.51
N ALA A 40 -19.18 -2.18 2.23
CA ALA A 40 -17.90 -1.52 2.53
C ALA A 40 -17.12 -1.21 1.25
N ALA A 41 -17.04 -2.16 0.32
CA ALA A 41 -16.38 -1.95 -0.96
C ALA A 41 -17.05 -0.85 -1.80
N ASP A 42 -18.38 -0.79 -1.82
CA ASP A 42 -19.13 0.24 -2.54
C ASP A 42 -18.88 1.64 -1.94
N LEU A 43 -18.86 1.77 -0.60
CA LEU A 43 -18.52 3.02 0.09
C LEU A 43 -17.08 3.47 -0.20
N ILE A 44 -16.14 2.53 -0.25
CA ILE A 44 -14.74 2.85 -0.60
C ILE A 44 -14.68 3.35 -2.03
N ARG A 45 -15.30 2.67 -3.00
CA ARG A 45 -15.35 3.11 -4.41
C ARG A 45 -15.92 4.52 -4.57
N GLU A 46 -16.99 4.81 -3.85
CA GLU A 46 -17.58 6.14 -3.80
C GLU A 46 -16.58 7.17 -3.25
N ARG A 47 -15.93 6.84 -2.12
CA ARG A 47 -15.00 7.75 -1.44
C ARG A 47 -13.75 8.05 -2.26
N VAL A 48 -13.24 7.09 -3.03
CA VAL A 48 -12.06 7.26 -3.89
C VAL A 48 -12.42 7.74 -5.31
N HIS A 49 -13.68 7.97 -5.60
CA HIS A 49 -14.19 8.33 -6.93
C HIS A 49 -13.76 7.36 -8.04
N CYS A 50 -13.62 6.08 -7.72
CA CYS A 50 -13.20 5.03 -8.66
C CYS A 50 -14.21 3.87 -8.63
N PRO A 51 -15.32 3.95 -9.41
CA PRO A 51 -16.41 2.96 -9.36
C PRO A 51 -15.98 1.56 -9.81
N ASP A 52 -14.93 1.46 -10.62
CA ASP A 52 -14.42 0.19 -11.15
C ASP A 52 -13.29 -0.41 -10.30
N ALA A 53 -12.86 0.24 -9.21
CA ALA A 53 -11.79 -0.27 -8.38
C ALA A 53 -12.13 -1.65 -7.80
N ALA A 54 -11.16 -2.55 -7.84
CA ALA A 54 -11.25 -3.80 -7.09
C ALA A 54 -10.87 -3.54 -5.62
N ILE A 55 -11.73 -4.00 -4.70
CA ILE A 55 -11.52 -3.84 -3.27
C ILE A 55 -11.36 -5.22 -2.65
N HIS A 56 -10.25 -5.42 -1.92
CA HIS A 56 -9.96 -6.66 -1.22
C HIS A 56 -9.67 -6.37 0.25
N PHE A 57 -10.24 -7.19 1.14
CA PHE A 57 -10.06 -7.05 2.59
C PHE A 57 -9.06 -8.08 3.10
N PHE A 58 -8.10 -7.62 3.91
CA PHE A 58 -7.08 -8.44 4.55
C PHE A 58 -7.08 -8.23 6.06
N PRO A 59 -6.73 -9.24 6.87
CA PRO A 59 -6.72 -9.10 8.32
C PRO A 59 -5.55 -8.26 8.86
N GLY A 60 -4.52 -7.98 8.05
CA GLY A 60 -3.37 -7.19 8.48
C GLY A 60 -2.49 -6.71 7.32
N ALA A 61 -1.76 -5.62 7.57
CA ALA A 61 -0.95 -4.91 6.57
C ALA A 61 0.17 -5.78 5.98
N THR A 62 0.90 -6.52 6.79
CA THR A 62 1.95 -7.45 6.30
C THR A 62 1.40 -8.43 5.28
N GLN A 63 0.19 -9.00 5.54
CA GLN A 63 -0.45 -9.90 4.58
C GLN A 63 -0.84 -9.17 3.29
N ALA A 64 -1.37 -7.96 3.39
CA ALA A 64 -1.68 -7.14 2.22
C ALA A 64 -0.42 -6.86 1.39
N ASN A 65 0.69 -6.48 2.04
CA ASN A 65 1.94 -6.14 1.36
C ASN A 65 2.50 -7.31 0.55
N PHE A 66 2.74 -8.46 1.17
CA PHE A 66 3.35 -9.57 0.43
C PHE A 66 2.40 -10.18 -0.62
N ILE A 67 1.08 -10.19 -0.40
CA ILE A 67 0.12 -10.69 -1.39
C ILE A 67 0.05 -9.76 -2.60
N VAL A 68 -0.01 -8.44 -2.40
CA VAL A 68 0.01 -7.46 -3.50
C VAL A 68 1.27 -7.64 -4.33
N ILE A 69 2.44 -7.68 -3.69
CA ILE A 69 3.72 -7.84 -4.38
C ILE A 69 3.79 -9.17 -5.13
N ALA A 70 3.44 -10.28 -4.48
CA ALA A 70 3.48 -11.62 -5.09
C ALA A 70 2.47 -11.80 -6.22
N SER A 71 1.33 -11.07 -6.17
CA SER A 71 0.30 -11.14 -7.22
C SER A 71 0.65 -10.27 -8.43
N ALA A 72 1.40 -9.20 -8.22
CA ALA A 72 1.71 -8.22 -9.26
C ALA A 72 3.01 -8.52 -10.00
N LEU A 73 3.96 -9.18 -9.36
CA LEU A 73 5.32 -9.39 -9.87
C LEU A 73 5.58 -10.85 -10.26
N SER A 74 6.38 -11.05 -11.30
CA SER A 74 6.98 -12.35 -11.58
C SER A 74 8.23 -12.57 -10.72
N SER A 75 8.68 -13.83 -10.60
CA SER A 75 9.80 -14.22 -9.73
C SER A 75 11.15 -13.58 -10.07
N VAL A 76 11.29 -13.00 -11.27
CA VAL A 76 12.51 -12.27 -11.70
C VAL A 76 12.37 -10.76 -11.55
N GLN A 77 11.25 -10.30 -11.03
CA GLN A 77 10.96 -8.89 -10.78
C GLN A 77 11.16 -8.53 -9.31
N SER A 78 11.38 -7.26 -9.06
CA SER A 78 11.71 -6.73 -7.73
C SER A 78 10.89 -5.48 -7.41
N VAL A 79 10.83 -5.17 -6.12
CA VAL A 79 10.19 -3.97 -5.60
C VAL A 79 11.26 -3.01 -5.06
N ILE A 80 11.17 -1.73 -5.46
CA ILE A 80 11.99 -0.64 -4.93
C ILE A 80 11.31 -0.09 -3.67
N ALA A 81 12.06 0.08 -2.59
CA ALA A 81 11.57 0.68 -1.34
C ALA A 81 12.65 1.51 -0.66
N ALA A 82 12.25 2.39 0.27
CA ALA A 82 13.20 2.99 1.20
C ALA A 82 13.90 1.91 2.03
N ASP A 83 15.15 2.11 2.40
CA ASP A 83 15.87 1.19 3.27
C ASP A 83 15.26 1.06 4.67
N THR A 84 14.47 2.06 5.12
CA THR A 84 13.60 2.02 6.31
C THR A 84 12.18 1.50 6.04
N GLY A 85 11.84 1.19 4.78
CA GLY A 85 10.51 0.74 4.40
C GLY A 85 10.05 -0.48 5.19
N HIS A 86 8.77 -0.53 5.55
CA HIS A 86 8.21 -1.55 6.44
C HIS A 86 8.47 -2.97 5.93
N ILE A 87 8.32 -3.20 4.63
CA ILE A 87 8.56 -4.51 3.99
C ILE A 87 10.02 -4.97 4.13
N ASN A 88 10.97 -4.04 4.21
CA ASN A 88 12.40 -4.35 4.38
C ASN A 88 12.77 -4.60 5.84
N CYS A 89 12.18 -3.82 6.79
CA CYS A 89 12.69 -3.78 8.17
C CYS A 89 11.83 -4.56 9.17
N HIS A 90 10.51 -4.72 8.92
CA HIS A 90 9.55 -5.09 9.98
C HIS A 90 8.60 -6.23 9.63
N GLU A 91 8.84 -6.98 8.55
CA GLU A 91 7.95 -8.04 8.09
C GLU A 91 8.58 -9.45 8.07
N ALA A 92 9.71 -9.63 8.72
CA ALA A 92 10.37 -10.93 8.88
C ALA A 92 10.55 -11.69 7.55
N ALA A 93 11.01 -10.98 6.50
CA ALA A 93 11.22 -11.50 5.16
C ALA A 93 9.93 -12.01 4.47
N SER A 94 8.78 -11.40 4.74
CA SER A 94 7.50 -11.82 4.15
C SER A 94 7.52 -11.73 2.62
N VAL A 95 8.11 -10.69 2.07
CA VAL A 95 8.27 -10.46 0.61
C VAL A 95 9.27 -11.44 0.01
N GLU A 96 10.42 -11.61 0.63
CA GLU A 96 11.46 -12.54 0.19
C GLU A 96 10.98 -13.98 0.19
N ASN A 97 10.09 -14.36 1.12
CA ASN A 97 9.44 -15.68 1.13
C ASN A 97 8.52 -15.91 -0.07
N THR A 98 8.14 -14.87 -0.79
CA THR A 98 7.41 -14.97 -2.07
C THR A 98 8.34 -14.96 -3.29
N ASN A 99 9.65 -15.13 -3.08
CA ASN A 99 10.71 -15.12 -4.09
C ASN A 99 10.91 -13.76 -4.80
N HIS A 100 10.58 -12.66 -4.11
CA HIS A 100 10.79 -11.32 -4.66
C HIS A 100 11.90 -10.59 -3.89
N LYS A 101 12.77 -9.92 -4.64
CA LYS A 101 13.83 -9.09 -4.08
C LYS A 101 13.28 -7.71 -3.76
N ILE A 102 13.66 -7.20 -2.58
CA ILE A 102 13.51 -5.78 -2.25
C ILE A 102 14.80 -5.07 -2.64
N GLN A 103 14.72 -4.07 -3.53
CA GLN A 103 15.81 -3.17 -3.87
C GLN A 103 15.67 -1.92 -3.01
N THR A 104 16.55 -1.77 -2.04
CA THR A 104 16.48 -0.64 -1.11
C THR A 104 17.25 0.57 -1.63
N ILE A 105 16.66 1.74 -1.42
CA ILE A 105 17.27 3.05 -1.69
C ILE A 105 17.46 3.76 -0.35
N PRO A 106 18.64 4.40 -0.10
CA PRO A 106 18.84 5.24 1.07
C PRO A 106 17.78 6.34 1.16
N ASN A 107 17.13 6.43 2.31
CA ASN A 107 16.08 7.43 2.53
C ASN A 107 16.61 8.73 3.14
N THR A 108 15.80 9.79 3.06
CA THR A 108 15.91 10.98 3.91
C THR A 108 14.58 11.18 4.61
N ASP A 109 14.60 11.13 5.93
CA ASP A 109 13.40 11.23 6.78
C ASP A 109 12.28 10.23 6.36
N GLY A 110 12.66 9.01 6.00
CA GLY A 110 11.75 7.95 5.56
C GLY A 110 11.31 8.03 4.10
N LYS A 111 11.66 9.09 3.37
CA LYS A 111 11.26 9.29 1.96
C LYS A 111 12.37 8.93 0.98
N ILE A 112 11.96 8.42 -0.18
CA ILE A 112 12.80 8.28 -1.38
C ILE A 112 12.26 9.20 -2.46
N THR A 113 13.14 9.76 -3.28
CA THR A 113 12.80 10.75 -4.30
C THR A 113 12.61 10.11 -5.68
N ALA A 114 11.86 10.78 -6.55
CA ALA A 114 11.72 10.41 -7.95
C ALA A 114 13.09 10.26 -8.65
N THR A 115 14.03 11.16 -8.36
CA THR A 115 15.41 11.09 -8.91
C THR A 115 16.16 9.83 -8.47
N GLN A 116 16.01 9.41 -7.22
CA GLN A 116 16.65 8.18 -6.72
C GLN A 116 16.02 6.94 -7.35
N ILE A 117 14.69 6.94 -7.50
CA ILE A 117 13.95 5.85 -8.16
C ILE A 117 14.35 5.77 -9.64
N ASP A 118 14.42 6.93 -10.33
CA ASP A 118 14.85 7.01 -11.74
C ASP A 118 16.26 6.44 -11.92
N ALA A 119 17.19 6.80 -11.04
CA ALA A 119 18.56 6.28 -11.08
C ALA A 119 18.62 4.76 -10.82
N CYS A 120 17.82 4.26 -9.87
CA CYS A 120 17.77 2.83 -9.56
C CYS A 120 17.17 2.01 -10.71
N ALA A 121 16.05 2.46 -11.28
CA ALA A 121 15.42 1.79 -12.42
C ALA A 121 16.28 1.94 -13.69
N GLY A 122 16.79 3.14 -13.96
CA GLY A 122 17.64 3.43 -15.11
C GLY A 122 18.86 2.52 -15.17
N ALA A 123 19.50 2.26 -14.05
CA ALA A 123 20.66 1.37 -13.97
C ALA A 123 20.37 -0.04 -14.52
N TYR A 124 19.15 -0.56 -14.33
CA TYR A 124 18.76 -1.84 -14.91
C TYR A 124 18.57 -1.76 -16.43
N TYR A 125 17.88 -0.72 -16.91
CA TYR A 125 17.56 -0.59 -18.35
C TYR A 125 18.74 -0.12 -19.20
N GLU A 126 19.78 0.45 -18.59
CA GLU A 126 21.03 0.84 -19.23
C GLU A 126 22.11 -0.26 -19.18
N GLU A 127 21.84 -1.37 -18.45
CA GLU A 127 22.77 -2.49 -18.34
C GLU A 127 22.89 -3.25 -19.68
N ASN A 128 24.06 -3.74 -20.01
CA ASN A 128 24.29 -4.50 -21.24
C ASN A 128 23.73 -5.93 -21.16
N GLU A 129 23.66 -6.48 -19.96
CA GLU A 129 23.23 -7.86 -19.70
C GLU A 129 22.17 -7.84 -18.55
N PRO A 130 21.00 -7.21 -18.77
CA PRO A 130 19.99 -7.02 -17.72
C PRO A 130 19.40 -8.34 -17.22
N GLU A 131 19.50 -9.43 -17.97
CA GLU A 131 19.01 -10.77 -17.60
C GLU A 131 19.71 -11.37 -16.37
N TYR A 132 20.84 -10.84 -15.94
CA TYR A 132 21.52 -11.25 -14.71
C TYR A 132 21.01 -10.52 -13.46
N TYR A 133 20.11 -9.54 -13.63
CA TYR A 133 19.58 -8.72 -12.54
C TYR A 133 18.08 -8.91 -12.42
N THR A 134 17.52 -8.59 -11.26
CA THR A 134 16.07 -8.54 -11.11
C THR A 134 15.54 -7.23 -11.68
N GLU A 135 14.52 -7.31 -12.56
CA GLU A 135 13.85 -6.14 -13.13
C GLU A 135 13.12 -5.36 -12.02
N PRO A 136 13.39 -4.08 -11.81
CA PRO A 136 12.57 -3.24 -10.94
C PRO A 136 11.19 -3.03 -11.60
N LYS A 137 10.13 -3.49 -10.92
CA LYS A 137 8.77 -3.47 -11.51
C LYS A 137 7.73 -2.82 -10.63
N MET A 138 8.05 -2.55 -9.38
CA MET A 138 7.17 -1.89 -8.44
C MET A 138 7.98 -0.91 -7.58
N VAL A 139 7.37 0.23 -7.28
CA VAL A 139 7.81 1.15 -6.23
C VAL A 139 6.83 1.02 -5.06
N TYR A 140 7.36 0.76 -3.87
CA TYR A 140 6.62 0.71 -2.61
C TYR A 140 6.94 1.94 -1.78
N LEU A 141 5.90 2.63 -1.33
CA LEU A 141 5.99 3.78 -0.43
C LEU A 141 5.07 3.56 0.76
N SER A 142 5.44 4.06 1.94
CA SER A 142 4.53 4.15 3.10
C SER A 142 3.97 5.57 3.24
N PHE A 143 2.68 5.69 3.58
CA PHE A 143 2.06 6.99 3.81
C PHE A 143 1.17 6.97 5.07
N PRO A 144 1.49 7.77 6.13
CA PRO A 144 2.81 8.39 6.39
C PRO A 144 3.96 7.39 6.38
N THR A 145 5.19 7.88 6.21
CA THR A 145 6.37 7.02 6.29
C THR A 145 6.53 6.44 7.70
N GLU A 146 7.42 5.47 7.87
CA GLU A 146 7.75 4.88 9.17
C GLU A 146 8.31 5.91 10.16
N GLN A 147 8.83 7.02 9.65
CA GLN A 147 9.34 8.14 10.45
C GLN A 147 8.29 9.24 10.69
N GLY A 148 7.07 9.08 10.18
CA GLY A 148 5.95 9.99 10.36
C GLY A 148 5.96 11.19 9.42
N THR A 149 6.79 11.21 8.40
CA THR A 149 6.79 12.25 7.37
C THR A 149 5.76 11.96 6.28
N LEU A 150 5.38 12.99 5.53
CA LEU A 150 4.41 12.91 4.46
C LEU A 150 5.09 13.18 3.11
N TYR A 151 4.71 12.41 2.09
CA TYR A 151 4.94 12.83 0.71
C TYR A 151 3.98 13.97 0.38
N SER A 152 4.43 14.96 -0.37
CA SER A 152 3.54 15.97 -0.96
C SER A 152 2.91 15.43 -2.26
N LEU A 153 1.84 16.09 -2.70
CA LEU A 153 1.20 15.78 -3.98
C LEU A 153 2.18 15.93 -5.16
N GLU A 154 3.08 16.92 -5.12
CA GLU A 154 4.11 17.11 -6.11
C GLU A 154 5.12 15.96 -6.12
N GLU A 155 5.60 15.53 -4.95
CA GLU A 155 6.50 14.38 -4.84
C GLU A 155 5.85 13.09 -5.35
N LEU A 156 4.57 12.85 -5.02
CA LEU A 156 3.85 11.66 -5.47
C LEU A 156 3.65 11.65 -6.99
N LYS A 157 3.33 12.82 -7.59
CA LYS A 157 3.24 12.98 -9.05
C LYS A 157 4.57 12.71 -9.75
N ALA A 158 5.66 13.27 -9.22
CA ALA A 158 6.99 13.04 -9.78
C ALA A 158 7.39 11.56 -9.72
N ILE A 159 7.06 10.85 -8.64
CA ILE A 159 7.30 9.41 -8.52
C ILE A 159 6.41 8.64 -9.53
N ARG A 160 5.14 9.03 -9.70
CA ARG A 160 4.25 8.42 -10.70
C ARG A 160 4.81 8.54 -12.12
N GLU A 161 5.33 9.72 -12.50
CA GLU A 161 5.96 9.95 -13.80
C GLU A 161 7.16 9.00 -14.05
N VAL A 162 7.98 8.78 -13.04
CA VAL A 162 9.09 7.81 -13.13
C VAL A 162 8.56 6.38 -13.26
N CYS A 163 7.54 6.02 -12.49
CA CYS A 163 6.92 4.70 -12.63
C CYS A 163 6.34 4.50 -14.04
N ASP A 164 5.70 5.51 -14.62
CA ASP A 164 5.17 5.45 -16.00
C ASP A 164 6.29 5.32 -17.04
N LYS A 165 7.40 6.06 -16.88
CA LYS A 165 8.57 6.00 -17.75
C LYS A 165 9.10 4.57 -17.91
N TYR A 166 9.17 3.80 -16.80
CA TYR A 166 9.72 2.45 -16.78
C TYR A 166 8.64 1.35 -16.76
N GLY A 167 7.37 1.71 -16.78
CA GLY A 167 6.27 0.76 -16.71
C GLY A 167 6.20 0.01 -15.39
N MET A 168 6.58 0.66 -14.28
CA MET A 168 6.52 0.13 -12.93
C MET A 168 5.16 0.42 -12.28
N TYR A 169 4.76 -0.45 -11.36
CA TYR A 169 3.62 -0.21 -10.48
C TYR A 169 4.01 0.73 -9.35
N LEU A 170 3.07 1.58 -8.93
CA LEU A 170 3.18 2.37 -7.71
C LEU A 170 2.22 1.83 -6.65
N PHE A 171 2.78 1.27 -5.58
CA PHE A 171 2.05 0.74 -4.44
C PHE A 171 2.28 1.60 -3.20
N VAL A 172 1.19 2.07 -2.58
CA VAL A 172 1.25 2.85 -1.34
C VAL A 172 0.68 2.05 -0.17
N ASP A 173 1.56 1.75 0.78
CA ASP A 173 1.22 1.22 2.09
C ASP A 173 0.51 2.31 2.91
N GLY A 174 -0.76 2.10 3.14
CA GLY A 174 -1.62 2.99 3.88
C GLY A 174 -1.94 2.51 5.30
N ALA A 175 -1.05 1.76 5.96
CA ALA A 175 -1.29 1.26 7.32
C ALA A 175 -1.69 2.37 8.31
N ARG A 176 -1.28 3.60 8.03
CA ARG A 176 -1.62 4.81 8.79
C ARG A 176 -2.26 5.89 7.92
N LEU A 177 -2.85 5.53 6.79
CA LEU A 177 -3.42 6.47 5.82
C LEU A 177 -4.38 7.48 6.47
N GLY A 178 -5.25 7.02 7.37
CA GLY A 178 -6.18 7.89 8.08
C GLY A 178 -5.50 9.01 8.87
N TYR A 179 -4.35 8.74 9.49
CA TYR A 179 -3.57 9.78 10.19
C TYR A 179 -2.92 10.74 9.19
N GLY A 180 -2.38 10.24 8.09
CA GLY A 180 -1.78 11.06 7.04
C GLY A 180 -2.80 12.02 6.42
N LEU A 181 -3.98 11.52 6.06
CA LEU A 181 -5.06 12.33 5.51
C LEU A 181 -5.57 13.40 6.48
N GLY A 182 -5.51 13.14 7.79
CA GLY A 182 -5.90 14.09 8.84
C GLY A 182 -4.79 15.04 9.29
N ALA A 183 -3.57 14.92 8.78
CA ALA A 183 -2.47 15.79 9.17
C ALA A 183 -2.62 17.20 8.57
N VAL A 184 -2.20 18.22 9.33
CA VAL A 184 -2.35 19.64 8.94
C VAL A 184 -1.54 19.97 7.69
N GLU A 185 -0.37 19.35 7.55
CA GLU A 185 0.57 19.57 6.44
C GLU A 185 0.24 18.72 5.20
N ASN A 186 -0.78 17.87 5.26
CA ASN A 186 -1.14 17.01 4.14
C ASN A 186 -1.84 17.79 3.02
N ASP A 187 -1.37 17.61 1.80
CA ASP A 187 -1.93 18.19 0.58
C ASP A 187 -2.46 17.13 -0.41
N ILE A 188 -2.45 15.83 -0.01
CA ILE A 188 -2.92 14.72 -0.83
C ILE A 188 -4.31 14.29 -0.37
N SER A 189 -5.26 14.21 -1.29
CA SER A 189 -6.57 13.64 -1.05
C SER A 189 -6.57 12.12 -1.27
N VAL A 190 -7.60 11.44 -0.82
CA VAL A 190 -7.75 10.01 -1.09
C VAL A 190 -8.02 9.72 -2.56
N GLU A 191 -8.64 10.66 -3.25
CA GLU A 191 -8.89 10.64 -4.69
C GLU A 191 -7.59 10.75 -5.49
N ASP A 192 -6.60 11.53 -4.97
CA ASP A 192 -5.27 11.61 -5.58
C ASP A 192 -4.52 10.27 -5.46
N PHE A 193 -4.64 9.55 -4.33
CA PHE A 193 -4.08 8.20 -4.24
C PHE A 193 -4.69 7.27 -5.28
N ALA A 194 -6.02 7.28 -5.44
CA ALA A 194 -6.68 6.46 -6.45
C ALA A 194 -6.27 6.83 -7.88
N ALA A 195 -5.99 8.11 -8.14
CA ALA A 195 -5.59 8.58 -9.48
C ALA A 195 -4.12 8.32 -9.81
N LEU A 196 -3.24 8.35 -8.81
CA LEU A 196 -1.78 8.32 -9.00
C LEU A 196 -1.14 6.97 -8.69
N THR A 197 -1.84 6.05 -8.02
CA THR A 197 -1.28 4.75 -7.64
C THR A 197 -1.97 3.61 -8.39
N ASP A 198 -1.28 2.51 -8.58
CA ASP A 198 -1.87 1.27 -9.10
C ASP A 198 -2.57 0.51 -7.98
N VAL A 199 -1.99 0.56 -6.78
CA VAL A 199 -2.50 -0.06 -5.56
C VAL A 199 -2.21 0.83 -4.37
N PHE A 200 -3.18 0.97 -3.48
CA PHE A 200 -2.98 1.49 -2.13
C PHE A 200 -3.95 0.80 -1.18
N TYR A 201 -3.81 1.00 0.13
CA TYR A 201 -4.82 0.48 1.04
C TYR A 201 -5.14 1.43 2.19
N PHE A 202 -6.37 1.31 2.68
CA PHE A 202 -6.82 1.91 3.93
C PHE A 202 -6.45 0.98 5.08
N GLY A 203 -5.49 1.39 5.89
CA GLY A 203 -5.14 0.69 7.12
C GLY A 203 -6.17 0.93 8.21
N GLY A 204 -6.77 -0.15 8.68
CA GLY A 204 -7.76 -0.07 9.75
C GLY A 204 -7.18 -0.41 11.13
N THR A 205 -6.27 -1.37 11.19
CA THR A 205 -5.71 -1.90 12.43
C THR A 205 -5.15 -0.82 13.36
N LYS A 206 -4.49 0.20 12.81
CA LYS A 206 -3.91 1.31 13.57
C LYS A 206 -4.85 2.51 13.70
N CYS A 207 -5.88 2.57 12.86
CA CYS A 207 -6.81 3.69 12.76
C CYS A 207 -8.18 3.42 13.43
N GLY A 208 -8.22 2.51 14.39
CA GLY A 208 -9.38 2.32 15.26
C GLY A 208 -10.50 1.44 14.71
N THR A 209 -10.23 0.56 13.75
CA THR A 209 -11.23 -0.40 13.24
C THR A 209 -11.14 -1.80 13.87
N LEU A 210 -10.32 -2.00 14.89
CA LEU A 210 -9.93 -3.24 15.54
C LEU A 210 -8.83 -3.97 14.76
N PHE A 211 -9.09 -4.37 13.53
CA PHE A 211 -8.16 -4.96 12.56
C PHE A 211 -8.72 -4.81 11.14
N GLY A 212 -7.89 -5.12 10.16
CA GLY A 212 -8.29 -5.18 8.76
C GLY A 212 -7.77 -4.02 7.93
N GLU A 213 -7.47 -4.37 6.68
CA GLU A 213 -6.94 -3.48 5.67
C GLU A 213 -7.80 -3.61 4.42
N ALA A 214 -8.17 -2.49 3.80
CA ALA A 214 -8.91 -2.47 2.55
C ALA A 214 -8.01 -2.07 1.39
N VAL A 215 -7.56 -3.05 0.62
CA VAL A 215 -6.72 -2.83 -0.56
C VAL A 215 -7.57 -2.36 -1.72
N VAL A 216 -7.17 -1.25 -2.32
CA VAL A 216 -7.80 -0.62 -3.49
C VAL A 216 -6.88 -0.80 -4.68
N ILE A 217 -7.39 -1.42 -5.75
CA ILE A 217 -6.65 -1.62 -7.00
C ILE A 217 -7.41 -0.91 -8.10
N ASP A 218 -6.76 0.06 -8.78
CA ASP A 218 -7.37 0.71 -9.94
C ASP A 218 -7.36 -0.25 -11.13
N ARG A 219 -8.54 -0.59 -11.65
CA ARG A 219 -8.69 -1.43 -12.86
C ARG A 219 -8.20 -0.77 -14.14
N LYS A 220 -7.99 0.55 -14.16
CA LYS A 220 -7.36 1.23 -15.31
C LYS A 220 -5.90 0.83 -15.45
N SER A 221 -5.30 0.34 -14.40
CA SER A 221 -4.03 -0.37 -14.42
C SER A 221 -4.23 -1.75 -15.08
N THR A 222 -4.53 -1.76 -16.37
CA THR A 222 -4.61 -2.97 -17.23
C THR A 222 -3.34 -3.81 -17.19
N ARG A 223 -2.31 -3.34 -16.52
CA ARG A 223 -1.00 -3.96 -16.31
C ARG A 223 -1.08 -5.14 -15.33
N LEU A 224 -1.95 -5.09 -14.30
CA LEU A 224 -2.12 -6.17 -13.32
C LEU A 224 -2.98 -7.35 -13.82
N ASN A 225 -3.67 -7.21 -14.95
CA ASN A 225 -4.59 -8.22 -15.48
C ASN A 225 -4.06 -8.96 -16.72
N SER A 226 -2.79 -8.81 -17.06
CA SER A 226 -2.18 -9.41 -18.28
C SER A 226 -1.19 -10.54 -18.00
N SER A 227 -1.27 -11.15 -16.83
CA SER A 227 -0.49 -12.35 -16.49
C SER A 227 -1.38 -13.57 -16.29
#